data_ae4ff423f9edfc3251a2870eb1d09da4
#
_entry.id   ae4ff423f9edfc3251a2870eb1d09da4
#
_cell.length_a   1.000
_cell.length_b   1.000
_cell.length_c   1.000
_cell.angle_alpha   90.00
_cell.angle_beta   90.00
_cell.angle_gamma   90.00
#
_symmetry.space_group_name_H-M   'P 1'
#
loop_
_entity.id
_entity.type
_entity.pdbx_description
1 polymer ?
#
loop_
_entity_poly.entity_id
_entity_poly.type
_entity_poly.pdbx_seq_one_letter_code
_entity_poly.pdbx_strand_id
1 'polypeptide(L)'
;MNILLSLITWLLYPIYLAQGLWLRSAEERTFPAEGVVEGSVEGKAPFINLLVVGDSSAASVGIANRADGLATQLARKLNEKTGRAVKYTSSGHHAAVSEEIRDYVVPNLKPQNYSHIVIALSTNDIKNFHTVKRWEKGFGGLLYALHARFPRAQIWWMRPLDFRFVPRLAQPLMTILNMRAKLFSKAGAELCEERGVYSTPPLKDILPEDFCNDGFHAGEKGFQKWAEQLSEYMVEKL
;
A
#
# COMPACT_ATOMS: atom_id res chain seq x y z
N MET A 1 -5.30 -20.15 -8.41
CA MET A 1 -4.22 -19.38 -9.13
C MET A 1 -4.37 -19.56 -10.64
N ASN A 2 -4.28 -18.49 -11.41
CA ASN A 2 -4.32 -18.59 -12.89
C ASN A 2 -2.92 -18.98 -13.41
N ILE A 3 -2.67 -20.27 -13.58
CA ILE A 3 -1.37 -20.84 -13.98
C ILE A 3 -0.94 -20.29 -15.35
N LEU A 4 -1.87 -20.19 -16.30
CA LEU A 4 -1.58 -19.69 -17.64
C LEU A 4 -1.06 -18.23 -17.59
N LEU A 5 -1.74 -17.36 -16.84
CA LEU A 5 -1.31 -15.98 -16.70
C LEU A 5 0.07 -15.86 -16.03
N SER A 6 0.35 -16.71 -15.05
CA SER A 6 1.66 -16.79 -14.41
C SER A 6 2.74 -17.20 -15.41
N LEU A 7 2.51 -18.25 -16.20
CA LEU A 7 3.46 -18.71 -17.22
C LEU A 7 3.74 -17.64 -18.27
N ILE A 8 2.71 -16.93 -18.74
CA ILE A 8 2.86 -15.82 -19.71
C ILE A 8 3.77 -14.74 -19.12
N THR A 9 3.58 -14.35 -17.86
CA THR A 9 4.44 -13.31 -17.25
C THR A 9 5.90 -13.75 -17.14
N TRP A 10 6.17 -15.04 -16.88
CA TRP A 10 7.54 -15.57 -16.85
C TRP A 10 8.17 -15.66 -18.25
N LEU A 11 7.40 -15.99 -19.27
CA LEU A 11 7.87 -15.95 -20.66
C LEU A 11 8.28 -14.54 -21.09
N LEU A 12 7.57 -13.51 -20.60
CA LEU A 12 7.85 -12.10 -20.89
C LEU A 12 8.93 -11.50 -19.97
N TYR A 13 9.51 -12.27 -19.05
CA TYR A 13 10.50 -11.80 -18.09
C TYR A 13 11.75 -11.13 -18.73
N PRO A 14 12.32 -11.61 -19.85
CA PRO A 14 13.45 -10.92 -20.48
C PRO A 14 13.11 -9.50 -20.95
N ILE A 15 11.90 -9.29 -21.47
CA ILE A 15 11.43 -7.95 -21.90
C ILE A 15 11.22 -7.07 -20.67
N TYR A 16 10.61 -7.63 -19.63
CA TYR A 16 10.44 -6.97 -18.33
C TYR A 16 11.78 -6.47 -17.80
N LEU A 17 12.80 -7.34 -17.78
CA LEU A 17 14.12 -7.02 -17.24
C LEU A 17 14.79 -5.88 -18.04
N ALA A 18 14.77 -5.96 -19.38
CA ALA A 18 15.37 -4.94 -20.24
C ALA A 18 14.73 -3.55 -20.03
N GLN A 19 13.40 -3.49 -20.05
CA GLN A 19 12.68 -2.21 -19.83
C GLN A 19 12.78 -1.73 -18.38
N GLY A 20 12.74 -2.65 -17.40
CA GLY A 20 12.90 -2.31 -15.99
C GLY A 20 14.28 -1.71 -15.67
N LEU A 21 15.34 -2.25 -16.22
CA LEU A 21 16.71 -1.70 -16.10
C LEU A 21 16.81 -0.32 -16.75
N TRP A 22 16.23 -0.15 -17.93
CA TRP A 22 16.22 1.14 -18.61
C TRP A 22 15.47 2.21 -17.79
N LEU A 23 14.28 1.89 -17.28
CA LEU A 23 13.52 2.82 -16.42
C LEU A 23 14.28 3.19 -15.15
N ARG A 24 14.94 2.20 -14.51
CA ARG A 24 15.71 2.41 -13.30
C ARG A 24 16.92 3.33 -13.53
N SER A 25 17.58 3.24 -14.70
CA SER A 25 18.70 4.12 -15.04
C SER A 25 18.28 5.58 -15.26
N ALA A 26 17.01 5.81 -15.61
CA ALA A 26 16.43 7.14 -15.83
C ALA A 26 15.59 7.63 -14.62
N GLU A 27 15.65 6.94 -13.48
CA GLU A 27 14.86 7.29 -12.30
C GLU A 27 15.55 8.42 -11.51
N GLU A 28 14.83 9.51 -11.28
CA GLU A 28 15.22 10.50 -10.28
C GLU A 28 15.03 9.90 -8.89
N ARG A 29 15.99 10.18 -8.00
CA ARG A 29 15.90 9.69 -6.63
C ARG A 29 14.76 10.40 -5.92
N THR A 30 13.77 9.64 -5.50
CA THR A 30 12.69 10.11 -4.64
C THR A 30 12.96 9.71 -3.19
N PHE A 31 12.62 10.60 -2.26
CA PHE A 31 12.83 10.41 -0.84
C PHE A 31 11.50 10.40 -0.09
N PRO A 32 11.43 9.76 1.09
CA PRO A 32 10.28 9.91 1.98
C PRO A 32 10.06 11.38 2.33
N ALA A 33 8.79 11.78 2.44
CA ALA A 33 8.42 13.14 2.83
C ALA A 33 9.00 13.54 4.20
N GLU A 34 9.27 14.82 4.37
CA GLU A 34 9.63 15.40 5.66
C GLU A 34 8.40 15.52 6.57
N GLY A 35 8.65 15.72 7.87
CA GLY A 35 7.61 15.95 8.86
C GLY A 35 7.37 14.76 9.78
N VAL A 36 6.35 14.91 10.63
CA VAL A 36 6.06 13.95 11.70
C VAL A 36 5.37 12.68 11.19
N VAL A 37 5.74 11.56 11.74
CA VAL A 37 5.14 10.23 11.43
C VAL A 37 3.91 9.93 12.26
N GLU A 38 3.59 10.75 13.26
CA GLU A 38 2.48 10.59 14.19
C GLU A 38 1.72 11.92 14.32
N GLY A 39 0.41 11.83 14.52
CA GLY A 39 -0.42 13.01 14.74
C GLY A 39 -1.81 12.65 15.22
N SER A 40 -2.64 13.67 15.36
CA SER A 40 -4.05 13.50 15.75
C SER A 40 -4.96 14.49 15.05
N VAL A 41 -6.20 14.08 14.85
CA VAL A 41 -7.33 14.91 14.44
C VAL A 41 -8.34 14.89 15.57
N GLU A 42 -8.71 16.04 16.08
CA GLU A 42 -9.65 16.18 17.20
C GLU A 42 -11.06 15.70 16.81
N GLY A 43 -11.80 15.16 17.78
CA GLY A 43 -13.16 14.66 17.54
C GLY A 43 -13.74 14.00 18.79
N LYS A 44 -14.85 13.26 18.60
CA LYS A 44 -15.58 12.59 19.68
C LYS A 44 -15.00 11.20 19.96
N ALA A 45 -15.30 10.67 21.16
CA ALA A 45 -15.09 9.25 21.48
C ALA A 45 -16.14 8.37 20.74
N PRO A 46 -15.84 7.08 20.51
CA PRO A 46 -14.60 6.38 20.78
C PRO A 46 -13.49 6.76 19.76
N PHE A 47 -12.26 6.78 20.22
CA PHE A 47 -11.11 7.16 19.38
C PHE A 47 -10.77 6.06 18.36
N ILE A 48 -10.35 6.49 17.19
CA ILE A 48 -9.68 5.63 16.21
C ILE A 48 -8.17 5.80 16.41
N ASN A 49 -7.45 4.69 16.65
CA ASN A 49 -6.00 4.67 16.68
C ASN A 49 -5.50 3.93 15.45
N LEU A 50 -5.07 4.67 14.43
CA LEU A 50 -4.73 4.21 13.10
C LEU A 50 -3.23 4.00 12.94
N LEU A 51 -2.83 2.84 12.43
CA LEU A 51 -1.50 2.60 11.89
C LEU A 51 -1.60 2.44 10.36
N VAL A 52 -0.78 3.18 9.62
CA VAL A 52 -0.53 2.92 8.19
C VAL A 52 0.88 2.36 8.09
N VAL A 53 1.01 1.10 7.68
CA VAL A 53 2.28 0.39 7.56
C VAL A 53 2.48 -0.08 6.12
N GLY A 54 3.70 -0.01 5.61
CA GLY A 54 3.95 -0.47 4.26
C GLY A 54 5.22 0.07 3.61
N ASP A 55 5.15 0.22 2.30
CA ASP A 55 6.28 0.65 1.47
C ASP A 55 6.38 2.19 1.30
N SER A 56 6.76 2.64 0.12
CA SER A 56 6.88 4.06 -0.22
C SER A 56 5.56 4.84 -0.03
N SER A 57 4.40 4.20 -0.20
CA SER A 57 3.10 4.84 0.00
C SER A 57 2.88 5.18 1.48
N ALA A 58 3.21 4.27 2.40
CA ALA A 58 3.18 4.55 3.83
C ALA A 58 4.28 5.54 4.25
N ALA A 59 5.44 5.52 3.59
CA ALA A 59 6.51 6.49 3.81
C ALA A 59 6.24 7.88 3.24
N SER A 60 5.13 8.06 2.51
CA SER A 60 4.74 9.30 1.82
C SER A 60 5.79 9.78 0.81
N VAL A 61 6.38 8.84 0.05
CA VAL A 61 7.29 9.17 -1.06
C VAL A 61 6.50 9.81 -2.18
N GLY A 62 7.04 10.85 -2.80
CA GLY A 62 6.41 11.57 -3.91
C GLY A 62 5.81 12.92 -3.53
N ILE A 63 5.83 13.28 -2.25
CA ILE A 63 5.37 14.58 -1.73
C ILE A 63 6.40 15.19 -0.80
N ALA A 64 6.30 16.51 -0.56
CA ALA A 64 7.26 17.22 0.27
C ALA A 64 6.99 17.02 1.78
N ASN A 65 5.72 17.04 2.20
CA ASN A 65 5.34 17.02 3.61
C ASN A 65 4.41 15.85 3.93
N ARG A 66 4.70 15.12 5.02
CA ARG A 66 3.85 14.01 5.53
C ARG A 66 2.44 14.45 5.93
N ALA A 67 2.23 15.76 6.17
CA ALA A 67 0.88 16.29 6.40
C ALA A 67 -0.08 16.04 5.23
N ASP A 68 0.45 15.81 4.04
CA ASP A 68 -0.31 15.48 2.82
C ASP A 68 -0.23 14.00 2.42
N GLY A 69 0.47 13.19 3.25
CA GLY A 69 0.63 11.76 3.02
C GLY A 69 -0.59 10.93 3.41
N LEU A 70 -0.57 9.66 2.98
CA LEU A 70 -1.70 8.74 3.11
C LEU A 70 -2.26 8.63 4.54
N ALA A 71 -1.40 8.50 5.55
CA ALA A 71 -1.85 8.32 6.94
C ALA A 71 -2.59 9.54 7.47
N THR A 72 -2.08 10.74 7.19
CA THR A 72 -2.70 12.01 7.61
C THR A 72 -4.01 12.27 6.86
N GLN A 73 -4.02 12.06 5.54
CA GLN A 73 -5.23 12.23 4.74
C GLN A 73 -6.31 11.22 5.14
N LEU A 74 -5.95 9.96 5.38
CA LEU A 74 -6.90 8.95 5.86
C LEU A 74 -7.46 9.29 7.24
N ALA A 75 -6.62 9.78 8.15
CA ALA A 75 -7.09 10.21 9.48
C ALA A 75 -8.10 11.36 9.39
N ARG A 76 -7.84 12.36 8.53
CA ARG A 76 -8.78 13.47 8.27
C ARG A 76 -10.10 12.96 7.70
N LYS A 77 -10.05 12.06 6.68
CA LYS A 77 -11.25 11.52 6.04
C LYS A 77 -12.08 10.64 6.98
N LEU A 78 -11.44 9.83 7.81
CA LEU A 78 -12.14 9.05 8.85
C LEU A 78 -12.80 9.98 9.88
N ASN A 79 -12.13 11.04 10.31
CA ASN A 79 -12.70 12.05 11.21
C ASN A 79 -13.89 12.78 10.56
N GLU A 80 -13.74 13.27 9.32
CA GLU A 80 -14.81 13.94 8.57
C GLU A 80 -16.07 13.08 8.48
N LYS A 81 -15.92 11.77 8.17
CA LYS A 81 -17.06 10.86 7.98
C LYS A 81 -17.67 10.36 9.29
N THR A 82 -16.90 10.25 10.36
CA THR A 82 -17.37 9.62 11.62
C THR A 82 -17.56 10.60 12.77
N GLY A 83 -16.96 11.79 12.68
CA GLY A 83 -16.87 12.75 13.79
C GLY A 83 -15.97 12.29 14.95
N ARG A 84 -15.31 11.10 14.83
CA ARG A 84 -14.47 10.52 15.87
C ARG A 84 -13.08 11.14 15.84
N ALA A 85 -12.46 11.30 17.02
CA ALA A 85 -11.05 11.65 17.08
C ALA A 85 -10.19 10.52 16.52
N VAL A 86 -9.17 10.89 15.72
CA VAL A 86 -8.27 9.93 15.07
C VAL A 86 -6.83 10.24 15.45
N LYS A 87 -6.18 9.32 16.15
CA LYS A 87 -4.72 9.31 16.27
C LYS A 87 -4.16 8.46 15.14
N TYR A 88 -3.06 8.89 14.52
CA TYR A 88 -2.45 8.12 13.45
C TYR A 88 -0.94 8.01 13.61
N THR A 89 -0.42 6.89 13.13
CA THR A 89 1.02 6.61 12.98
C THR A 89 1.25 6.12 11.57
N SER A 90 2.30 6.65 10.93
CA SER A 90 2.79 6.18 9.63
C SER A 90 4.12 5.45 9.83
N SER A 91 4.24 4.22 9.34
CA SER A 91 5.45 3.41 9.41
C SER A 91 5.74 2.77 8.06
N GLY A 92 6.36 3.55 7.17
CA GLY A 92 6.73 3.11 5.83
C GLY A 92 8.23 2.94 5.67
N HIS A 93 8.62 1.98 4.84
CA HIS A 93 10.00 1.81 4.41
C HIS A 93 10.08 1.80 2.89
N HIS A 94 10.80 2.78 2.33
CA HIS A 94 10.90 2.95 0.88
C HIS A 94 11.42 1.68 0.20
N ALA A 95 10.80 1.29 -0.90
CA ALA A 95 11.10 0.10 -1.70
C ALA A 95 10.94 -1.26 -0.98
N ALA A 96 10.43 -1.30 0.25
CA ALA A 96 10.28 -2.54 1.00
C ALA A 96 9.30 -3.54 0.35
N VAL A 97 9.61 -4.81 0.51
CA VAL A 97 8.73 -5.94 0.20
C VAL A 97 8.07 -6.49 1.46
N SER A 98 7.09 -7.36 1.28
CA SER A 98 6.28 -7.90 2.39
C SER A 98 7.12 -8.56 3.50
N GLU A 99 8.16 -9.31 3.12
CA GLU A 99 9.08 -9.98 4.05
C GLU A 99 9.85 -8.95 4.90
N GLU A 100 10.31 -7.85 4.31
CA GLU A 100 11.06 -6.81 5.01
C GLU A 100 10.20 -6.03 5.99
N ILE A 101 8.96 -5.72 5.64
CA ILE A 101 8.02 -5.09 6.58
C ILE A 101 7.75 -6.02 7.77
N ARG A 102 7.55 -7.32 7.52
CA ARG A 102 7.38 -8.32 8.58
C ARG A 102 8.58 -8.39 9.52
N ASP A 103 9.78 -8.45 8.96
CA ASP A 103 11.00 -8.79 9.71
C ASP A 103 11.66 -7.57 10.36
N TYR A 104 11.54 -6.39 9.75
CA TYR A 104 12.27 -5.19 10.19
C TYR A 104 11.36 -4.07 10.67
N VAL A 105 10.13 -3.96 10.18
CA VAL A 105 9.23 -2.86 10.57
C VAL A 105 8.34 -3.28 11.72
N VAL A 106 7.60 -4.39 11.59
CA VAL A 106 6.64 -4.85 12.60
C VAL A 106 7.27 -5.02 13.99
N PRO A 107 8.45 -5.64 14.17
CA PRO A 107 9.07 -5.78 15.48
C PRO A 107 9.43 -4.46 16.16
N ASN A 108 9.69 -3.42 15.36
CA ASN A 108 10.09 -2.09 15.84
C ASN A 108 8.93 -1.08 15.96
N LEU A 109 7.70 -1.49 15.67
CA LEU A 109 6.53 -0.66 15.90
C LEU A 109 6.37 -0.34 17.40
N LYS A 110 5.98 0.89 17.72
CA LYS A 110 5.71 1.28 19.11
C LYS A 110 4.59 0.40 19.71
N PRO A 111 4.68 0.01 20.97
CA PRO A 111 3.64 -0.76 21.64
C PRO A 111 2.44 0.15 21.96
N GLN A 112 1.58 0.36 20.99
CA GLN A 112 0.33 1.13 21.10
C GLN A 112 -0.88 0.23 20.85
N ASN A 113 -2.03 0.59 21.40
CA ASN A 113 -3.29 -0.10 21.16
C ASN A 113 -3.92 0.43 19.84
N TYR A 114 -3.38 0.02 18.69
CA TYR A 114 -4.01 0.34 17.43
C TYR A 114 -5.37 -0.35 17.31
N SER A 115 -6.39 0.41 16.91
CA SER A 115 -7.71 -0.12 16.60
C SER A 115 -7.84 -0.51 15.14
N HIS A 116 -7.08 0.16 14.26
CA HIS A 116 -7.10 -0.03 12.80
C HIS A 116 -5.69 -0.02 12.26
N ILE A 117 -5.38 -0.98 11.40
CA ILE A 117 -4.09 -1.08 10.70
C ILE A 117 -4.36 -1.15 9.21
N VAL A 118 -3.78 -0.25 8.45
CA VAL A 118 -3.81 -0.25 6.99
C VAL A 118 -2.45 -0.66 6.46
N ILE A 119 -2.44 -1.70 5.64
CA ILE A 119 -1.25 -2.20 4.94
C ILE A 119 -1.25 -1.64 3.52
N ALA A 120 -0.33 -0.72 3.22
CA ALA A 120 -0.10 -0.14 1.90
C ALA A 120 1.17 -0.76 1.30
N LEU A 121 1.03 -1.90 0.61
CA LEU A 121 2.13 -2.76 0.24
C LEU A 121 1.77 -3.67 -0.94
N SER A 122 2.76 -4.24 -1.58
CA SER A 122 2.80 -5.28 -2.63
C SER A 122 3.35 -4.81 -3.97
N THR A 123 3.40 -3.50 -4.23
CA THR A 123 3.95 -2.95 -5.48
C THR A 123 5.40 -3.41 -5.71
N ASN A 124 6.23 -3.42 -4.66
CA ASN A 124 7.63 -3.84 -4.77
C ASN A 124 7.77 -5.36 -4.93
N ASP A 125 6.94 -6.17 -4.29
CA ASP A 125 6.92 -7.62 -4.53
C ASP A 125 6.59 -7.94 -6.00
N ILE A 126 5.65 -7.20 -6.60
CA ILE A 126 5.29 -7.31 -8.01
C ILE A 126 6.45 -6.89 -8.91
N LYS A 127 7.06 -5.72 -8.65
CA LYS A 127 8.20 -5.17 -9.39
C LYS A 127 9.46 -6.04 -9.26
N ASN A 128 9.71 -6.62 -8.11
CA ASN A 128 10.85 -7.51 -7.90
C ASN A 128 10.61 -8.92 -8.45
N PHE A 129 9.54 -9.09 -9.18
CA PHE A 129 9.16 -10.33 -9.86
C PHE A 129 9.07 -11.54 -8.91
N HIS A 130 8.70 -11.33 -7.64
CA HIS A 130 8.48 -12.43 -6.71
C HIS A 130 7.41 -13.38 -7.24
N THR A 131 7.58 -14.68 -7.04
CA THR A 131 6.50 -15.62 -7.34
C THR A 131 5.31 -15.34 -6.42
N VAL A 132 4.08 -15.61 -6.89
CA VAL A 132 2.89 -15.48 -6.03
C VAL A 132 3.07 -16.28 -4.74
N LYS A 133 3.57 -17.52 -4.83
CA LYS A 133 3.81 -18.38 -3.67
C LYS A 133 4.81 -17.79 -2.66
N ARG A 134 5.90 -17.17 -3.14
CA ARG A 134 6.86 -16.48 -2.25
C ARG A 134 6.17 -15.31 -1.55
N TRP A 135 5.43 -14.51 -2.31
CA TRP A 135 4.72 -13.37 -1.77
C TRP A 135 3.63 -13.79 -0.77
N GLU A 136 2.81 -14.81 -1.08
CA GLU A 136 1.82 -15.35 -0.14
C GLU A 136 2.45 -15.75 1.20
N LYS A 137 3.62 -16.39 1.15
CA LYS A 137 4.37 -16.72 2.38
C LYS A 137 4.82 -15.47 3.13
N GLY A 138 5.39 -14.49 2.44
CA GLY A 138 5.87 -13.23 3.04
C GLY A 138 4.72 -12.39 3.59
N PHE A 139 3.69 -12.16 2.78
CA PHE A 139 2.51 -11.39 3.14
C PHE A 139 1.67 -12.07 4.23
N GLY A 140 1.45 -13.39 4.11
CA GLY A 140 0.77 -14.16 5.15
C GLY A 140 1.51 -14.15 6.48
N GLY A 141 2.84 -14.22 6.45
CA GLY A 141 3.67 -14.03 7.65
C GLY A 141 3.55 -12.62 8.24
N LEU A 142 3.44 -11.59 7.40
CA LEU A 142 3.18 -10.20 7.84
C LEU A 142 1.82 -10.09 8.53
N LEU A 143 0.75 -10.63 7.94
CA LEU A 143 -0.58 -10.63 8.55
C LEU A 143 -0.57 -11.33 9.92
N TYR A 144 0.10 -12.47 10.00
CA TYR A 144 0.27 -13.18 11.28
C TYR A 144 1.02 -12.34 12.32
N ALA A 145 2.13 -11.72 11.95
CA ALA A 145 2.92 -10.88 12.86
C ALA A 145 2.12 -9.66 13.37
N LEU A 146 1.33 -9.03 12.50
CA LEU A 146 0.46 -7.91 12.90
C LEU A 146 -0.66 -8.37 13.83
N HIS A 147 -1.32 -9.48 13.56
CA HIS A 147 -2.34 -10.05 14.47
C HIS A 147 -1.77 -10.45 15.82
N ALA A 148 -0.59 -11.09 15.84
CA ALA A 148 0.07 -11.49 17.08
C ALA A 148 0.45 -10.27 17.94
N ARG A 149 0.90 -9.18 17.30
CA ARG A 149 1.31 -7.97 18.00
C ARG A 149 0.14 -7.06 18.39
N PHE A 150 -0.91 -7.01 17.58
CA PHE A 150 -2.07 -6.14 17.75
C PHE A 150 -3.38 -6.92 17.61
N PRO A 151 -3.69 -7.81 18.55
CA PRO A 151 -4.78 -8.80 18.40
C PRO A 151 -6.19 -8.19 18.38
N ARG A 152 -6.33 -6.91 18.77
CA ARG A 152 -7.62 -6.19 18.76
C ARG A 152 -7.79 -5.27 17.55
N ALA A 153 -6.76 -5.13 16.71
CA ALA A 153 -6.81 -4.24 15.56
C ALA A 153 -7.58 -4.88 14.40
N GLN A 154 -8.45 -4.12 13.77
CA GLN A 154 -8.95 -4.45 12.45
C GLN A 154 -7.86 -4.16 11.44
N ILE A 155 -7.54 -5.14 10.59
CA ILE A 155 -6.47 -5.03 9.61
C ILE A 155 -7.08 -4.92 8.21
N TRP A 156 -6.54 -3.97 7.43
CA TRP A 156 -6.97 -3.64 6.08
C TRP A 156 -5.79 -3.71 5.14
N TRP A 157 -5.94 -4.38 4.03
CA TRP A 157 -4.93 -4.39 2.97
C TRP A 157 -5.41 -3.62 1.76
N MET A 158 -4.65 -2.61 1.37
CA MET A 158 -4.85 -1.92 0.10
C MET A 158 -4.35 -2.80 -1.04
N ARG A 159 -5.26 -3.17 -1.95
CA ARG A 159 -4.87 -3.93 -3.14
C ARG A 159 -3.92 -3.13 -4.01
N PRO A 160 -3.02 -3.82 -4.76
CA PRO A 160 -2.14 -3.16 -5.71
C PRO A 160 -2.91 -2.32 -6.71
N LEU A 161 -2.36 -1.17 -7.05
CA LEU A 161 -2.86 -0.29 -8.10
C LEU A 161 -2.87 -1.02 -9.45
N ASP A 162 -3.82 -0.68 -10.30
CA ASP A 162 -3.80 -1.07 -11.70
C ASP A 162 -2.68 -0.29 -12.42
N PHE A 163 -1.65 -1.01 -12.83
CA PHE A 163 -0.48 -0.41 -13.47
C PHE A 163 -0.75 0.29 -14.81
N ARG A 164 -1.94 0.11 -15.38
CA ARG A 164 -2.35 0.84 -16.59
C ARG A 164 -2.53 2.34 -16.34
N PHE A 165 -2.73 2.75 -15.10
CA PHE A 165 -2.86 4.15 -14.71
C PHE A 165 -1.54 4.81 -14.33
N VAL A 166 -0.44 4.09 -14.27
CA VAL A 166 0.88 4.61 -13.88
C VAL A 166 1.55 5.29 -15.08
N PRO A 167 1.68 6.63 -15.10
CA PRO A 167 2.12 7.36 -16.29
C PRO A 167 3.52 6.99 -16.78
N ARG A 168 4.43 6.66 -15.85
CA ARG A 168 5.81 6.30 -16.17
C ARG A 168 5.95 4.99 -16.92
N LEU A 169 4.96 4.12 -16.88
CA LEU A 169 5.05 2.80 -17.46
C LEU A 169 4.64 2.78 -18.92
N ALA A 170 5.56 2.36 -19.78
CA ALA A 170 5.28 2.11 -21.21
C ALA A 170 4.96 0.63 -21.46
N GLN A 171 4.35 0.36 -22.63
CA GLN A 171 4.18 -1.01 -23.12
C GLN A 171 5.52 -1.61 -23.56
N PRO A 172 5.70 -2.93 -23.40
CA PRO A 172 4.81 -3.93 -22.79
C PRO A 172 4.95 -4.08 -21.26
N LEU A 173 5.88 -3.37 -20.61
CA LEU A 173 6.14 -3.45 -19.17
C LEU A 173 4.87 -3.21 -18.33
N MET A 174 4.11 -2.17 -18.68
CA MET A 174 2.82 -1.85 -18.05
C MET A 174 1.88 -3.08 -18.05
N THR A 175 1.73 -3.74 -19.20
CA THR A 175 0.87 -4.92 -19.32
C THR A 175 1.39 -6.09 -18.48
N ILE A 176 2.69 -6.35 -18.46
CA ILE A 176 3.32 -7.41 -17.67
C ILE A 176 3.07 -7.18 -16.17
N LEU A 177 3.35 -5.98 -15.68
CA LEU A 177 3.13 -5.62 -14.28
C LEU A 177 1.64 -5.72 -13.91
N ASN A 178 0.75 -5.28 -14.79
CA ASN A 178 -0.69 -5.35 -14.53
C ASN A 178 -1.22 -6.80 -14.49
N MET A 179 -0.71 -7.68 -15.33
CA MET A 179 -1.02 -9.12 -15.25
C MET A 179 -0.59 -9.70 -13.90
N ARG A 180 0.60 -9.32 -13.43
CA ARG A 180 1.10 -9.75 -12.13
C ARG A 180 0.28 -9.16 -10.98
N ALA A 181 -0.07 -7.88 -11.05
CA ALA A 181 -0.92 -7.23 -10.04
C ALA A 181 -2.28 -7.95 -9.88
N LYS A 182 -2.87 -8.41 -10.98
CA LYS A 182 -4.10 -9.23 -10.94
C LYS A 182 -3.91 -10.56 -10.21
N LEU A 183 -2.77 -11.24 -10.43
CA LEU A 183 -2.45 -12.48 -9.71
C LEU A 183 -2.32 -12.24 -8.21
N PHE A 184 -1.54 -11.21 -7.83
CA PHE A 184 -1.34 -10.82 -6.44
C PHE A 184 -2.63 -10.33 -5.78
N SER A 185 -3.42 -9.52 -6.48
CA SER A 185 -4.69 -9.01 -5.97
C SER A 185 -5.68 -10.15 -5.66
N LYS A 186 -5.74 -11.17 -6.54
CA LYS A 186 -6.60 -12.34 -6.30
C LYS A 186 -6.09 -13.16 -5.11
N ALA A 187 -4.83 -13.58 -5.13
CA ALA A 187 -4.24 -14.40 -4.08
C ALA A 187 -4.27 -13.69 -2.72
N GLY A 188 -4.01 -12.37 -2.70
CA GLY A 188 -4.09 -11.58 -1.48
C GLY A 188 -5.49 -11.42 -0.92
N ALA A 189 -6.50 -11.30 -1.78
CA ALA A 189 -7.88 -11.24 -1.32
C ALA A 189 -8.30 -12.57 -0.67
N GLU A 190 -7.96 -13.70 -1.27
CA GLU A 190 -8.20 -15.04 -0.74
C GLU A 190 -7.48 -15.21 0.63
N LEU A 191 -6.21 -14.80 0.72
CA LEU A 191 -5.42 -14.88 1.95
C LEU A 191 -5.95 -13.94 3.06
N CYS A 192 -6.42 -12.74 2.70
CA CYS A 192 -7.04 -11.81 3.64
C CYS A 192 -8.34 -12.40 4.22
N GLU A 193 -9.19 -12.98 3.38
CA GLU A 193 -10.43 -13.64 3.81
C GLU A 193 -10.14 -14.78 4.79
N GLU A 194 -9.19 -15.67 4.47
CA GLU A 194 -8.76 -16.77 5.34
C GLU A 194 -8.22 -16.29 6.70
N ARG A 195 -7.68 -15.08 6.77
CA ARG A 195 -7.03 -14.52 7.95
C ARG A 195 -7.87 -13.48 8.69
N GLY A 196 -9.12 -13.25 8.30
CA GLY A 196 -9.97 -12.23 8.92
C GLY A 196 -9.46 -10.80 8.72
N VAL A 197 -8.81 -10.54 7.59
CA VAL A 197 -8.31 -9.23 7.17
C VAL A 197 -9.22 -8.68 6.06
N TYR A 198 -9.51 -7.39 6.11
CA TYR A 198 -10.26 -6.73 5.04
C TYR A 198 -9.35 -6.41 3.87
N SER A 199 -9.69 -6.86 2.67
CA SER A 199 -9.04 -6.41 1.44
C SER A 199 -9.88 -5.33 0.76
N THR A 200 -9.30 -4.15 0.49
CA THR A 200 -10.05 -3.07 -0.17
C THR A 200 -10.36 -3.41 -1.62
N PRO A 201 -11.40 -2.81 -2.23
CA PRO A 201 -11.50 -2.78 -3.68
C PRO A 201 -10.25 -2.14 -4.31
N PRO A 202 -9.91 -2.45 -5.57
CA PRO A 202 -8.92 -1.68 -6.31
C PRO A 202 -9.32 -0.20 -6.37
N LEU A 203 -8.34 0.70 -6.28
CA LEU A 203 -8.56 2.14 -6.46
C LEU A 203 -9.13 2.44 -7.84
N LYS A 204 -10.08 3.37 -7.89
CA LYS A 204 -10.80 3.77 -9.11
C LYS A 204 -10.47 5.22 -9.49
N ASP A 205 -10.78 5.56 -10.74
CA ASP A 205 -10.71 6.93 -11.26
C ASP A 205 -9.33 7.58 -11.06
N ILE A 206 -8.29 6.78 -11.18
CA ILE A 206 -6.90 7.23 -11.06
C ILE A 206 -6.51 7.95 -12.34
N LEU A 207 -6.00 9.17 -12.19
CA LEU A 207 -5.60 10.06 -13.26
C LEU A 207 -4.09 10.35 -13.23
N PRO A 208 -3.48 10.78 -14.33
CA PRO A 208 -2.06 11.13 -14.35
C PRO A 208 -1.65 12.18 -13.30
N GLU A 209 -2.50 13.16 -13.01
CA GLU A 209 -2.28 14.20 -12.01
C GLU A 209 -2.34 13.71 -10.55
N ASP A 210 -2.75 12.46 -10.32
CA ASP A 210 -2.71 11.82 -9.00
C ASP A 210 -1.28 11.35 -8.65
N PHE A 211 -0.38 11.33 -9.63
CA PHE A 211 1.02 10.95 -9.44
C PHE A 211 1.91 12.18 -9.27
N CYS A 212 3.03 12.01 -8.57
CA CYS A 212 4.05 13.04 -8.46
C CYS A 212 4.88 13.12 -9.76
N ASN A 213 5.86 14.02 -9.80
CA ASN A 213 6.66 14.29 -11.00
C ASN A 213 7.40 13.07 -11.56
N ASP A 214 7.66 12.04 -10.75
CA ASP A 214 8.30 10.82 -11.22
C ASP A 214 7.34 9.92 -12.04
N GLY A 215 6.04 10.24 -12.04
CA GLY A 215 5.00 9.51 -12.76
C GLY A 215 4.73 8.10 -12.23
N PHE A 216 5.22 7.78 -11.01
CA PHE A 216 5.08 6.46 -10.40
C PHE A 216 4.52 6.50 -8.98
N HIS A 217 5.05 7.35 -8.11
CA HIS A 217 4.55 7.54 -6.75
C HIS A 217 3.35 8.48 -6.72
N ALA A 218 2.47 8.29 -5.77
CA ALA A 218 1.34 9.19 -5.57
C ALA A 218 1.83 10.61 -5.22
N GLY A 219 1.21 11.60 -5.83
CA GLY A 219 1.29 12.99 -5.40
C GLY A 219 0.26 13.30 -4.30
N GLU A 220 0.20 14.57 -3.89
CA GLU A 220 -0.76 15.01 -2.87
C GLU A 220 -2.20 14.69 -3.24
N LYS A 221 -2.62 14.97 -4.49
CA LYS A 221 -3.96 14.63 -5.00
C LYS A 221 -4.22 13.12 -4.96
N GLY A 222 -3.22 12.32 -5.30
CA GLY A 222 -3.31 10.86 -5.25
C GLY A 222 -3.56 10.36 -3.83
N PHE A 223 -2.78 10.84 -2.85
CA PHE A 223 -3.00 10.45 -1.46
C PHE A 223 -4.36 10.91 -0.91
N GLN A 224 -4.84 12.09 -1.29
CA GLN A 224 -6.19 12.56 -0.93
C GLN A 224 -7.27 11.62 -1.50
N LYS A 225 -7.20 11.30 -2.79
CA LYS A 225 -8.15 10.41 -3.47
C LYS A 225 -8.11 8.99 -2.89
N TRP A 226 -6.92 8.45 -2.62
CA TRP A 226 -6.77 7.12 -2.04
C TRP A 226 -7.33 7.07 -0.61
N ALA A 227 -7.06 8.11 0.18
CA ALA A 227 -7.62 8.23 1.52
C ALA A 227 -9.15 8.34 1.50
N GLU A 228 -9.73 9.08 0.55
CA GLU A 228 -11.17 9.17 0.37
C GLU A 228 -11.80 7.80 0.12
N GLN A 229 -11.35 7.08 -0.92
CA GLN A 229 -11.89 5.77 -1.28
C GLN A 229 -11.68 4.74 -0.16
N LEU A 230 -10.51 4.75 0.49
CA LEU A 230 -10.22 3.85 1.60
C LEU A 230 -11.10 4.14 2.82
N SER A 231 -11.30 5.42 3.16
CA SER A 231 -12.16 5.82 4.27
C SER A 231 -13.63 5.43 4.05
N GLU A 232 -14.16 5.58 2.84
CA GLU A 232 -15.51 5.13 2.48
C GLU A 232 -15.69 3.66 2.81
N TYR A 233 -14.75 2.84 2.33
CA TYR A 233 -14.79 1.40 2.54
C TYR A 233 -14.60 1.00 4.00
N MET A 234 -13.78 1.72 4.76
CA MET A 234 -13.56 1.47 6.19
C MET A 234 -14.78 1.82 7.02
N VAL A 235 -15.43 2.96 6.73
CA VAL A 235 -16.60 3.44 7.51
C VAL A 235 -17.78 2.48 7.42
N GLU A 236 -17.97 1.78 6.32
CA GLU A 236 -19.00 0.73 6.19
C GLU A 236 -18.82 -0.43 7.20
N LYS A 237 -17.63 -0.56 7.79
CA LYS A 237 -17.27 -1.65 8.71
C LYS A 237 -16.99 -1.17 10.15
N LEU A 238 -17.07 0.16 10.40
CA LEU A 238 -16.95 0.78 11.73
C LEU A 238 -18.26 0.72 12.50
#